data_3cd0b6fc8fe24c059f02538c449c1fab
#
_entry.id   3cd0b6fc8fe24c059f02538c449c1fab
#
_cell.length_a   1.000
_cell.length_b   1.000
_cell.length_c   1.000
_cell.angle_alpha   90.00
_cell.angle_beta   90.00
_cell.angle_gamma   90.00
#
_symmetry.space_group_name_H-M   'P 1'
#
loop_
_entity.id
_entity.type
_entity.pdbx_description
1 polymer ?
#
loop_
_entity_poly.entity_id
_entity_poly.type
_entity_poly.pdbx_seq_one_letter_code
_entity_poly.pdbx_strand_id
1 'polypeptide(L)'
;MSSEITDNDNNQAKCPMSLDEVDLFAPGAQKHWYDSYKILHNEAPVHRIPGEGTSPDTDGFILSKYEDIAFVVKDILRFPPPVMKSSDLEKAGVSGFNSDDEDEESEKTLPASTVVSRHDPNLMNALQVSIMSLRPNEELWKAHKRQLTDPWVGTGAERHEEMITESANGLIDKWINNDQVEFISEFARPLPQIVMANVIGFPISDIPSLKKWGDAMVMPFVYGQGHRNLLTKEQSDEQQILLKEFGEYVIDQLDEKKKNPKDDMLSFLIDVNYEPYDRKLTDTEIIGVAYAMIIGGLETTQYAISEQAQILCKNPDLFKELKNDRSKIRAFVEESLRVRAPTQGLSTRMTTQEEEFQGVKVPPGSILHLRYGAANVDEEVFECPHQIDLDRKALTRHLTFSQGHRTCPGNGISRLEQVITWNLIFDRVKEISFTPETKFEHQPGIMLGALELMLNFSKED
;
A
#
# COMPACT_ATOMS: atom_id res chain seq x y z
N MET A 1 -4.89 -13.03 -19.39
CA MET A 1 -4.11 -12.91 -20.63
C MET A 1 -2.76 -12.34 -20.25
N SER A 2 -1.70 -13.12 -20.37
CA SER A 2 -0.34 -12.62 -20.25
C SER A 2 -0.08 -11.76 -21.47
N SER A 3 -0.20 -10.43 -21.32
CA SER A 3 0.31 -9.52 -22.34
C SER A 3 1.83 -9.69 -22.37
N GLU A 4 2.34 -10.09 -23.52
CA GLU A 4 3.76 -10.04 -23.85
C GLU A 4 4.27 -8.63 -23.55
N ILE A 5 4.90 -8.47 -22.38
CA ILE A 5 5.81 -7.36 -22.14
C ILE A 5 6.98 -7.67 -23.08
N THR A 6 7.03 -7.00 -24.21
CA THR A 6 8.17 -7.08 -25.12
C THR A 6 9.41 -6.67 -24.32
N ASP A 7 10.23 -7.65 -24.02
CA ASP A 7 11.58 -7.48 -23.47
C ASP A 7 12.37 -6.57 -24.41
N ASN A 8 12.41 -5.30 -24.08
CA ASN A 8 13.41 -4.40 -24.59
C ASN A 8 14.58 -4.47 -23.61
N ASP A 9 15.41 -5.49 -23.75
CA ASP A 9 16.59 -5.80 -22.91
C ASP A 9 17.63 -4.65 -22.81
N ASN A 10 17.43 -3.55 -23.51
CA ASN A 10 18.36 -2.42 -23.56
C ASN A 10 18.01 -1.25 -22.60
N ASN A 11 16.94 -1.33 -21.79
CA ASN A 11 16.49 -0.21 -20.97
C ASN A 11 16.36 -0.54 -19.47
N GLN A 12 17.08 -1.53 -18.97
CA GLN A 12 17.13 -1.78 -17.52
C GLN A 12 17.97 -0.71 -16.84
N ALA A 13 17.41 -0.14 -15.75
CA ALA A 13 18.13 0.80 -14.90
C ALA A 13 19.45 0.19 -14.45
N LYS A 14 20.54 0.97 -14.57
CA LYS A 14 21.87 0.58 -14.07
C LYS A 14 22.01 1.05 -12.62
N CYS A 15 22.90 0.40 -11.87
CA CYS A 15 23.28 0.86 -10.56
C CYS A 15 23.91 2.27 -10.67
N PRO A 16 23.30 3.31 -10.06
CA PRO A 16 23.81 4.66 -10.16
C PRO A 16 25.13 4.80 -9.40
N MET A 17 26.07 5.52 -9.99
CA MET A 17 27.38 5.83 -9.39
C MET A 17 27.48 7.31 -8.98
N SER A 18 26.54 8.15 -9.43
CA SER A 18 26.49 9.58 -9.17
C SER A 18 25.05 10.08 -9.13
N LEU A 19 24.85 11.29 -8.62
CA LEU A 19 23.52 11.93 -8.52
C LEU A 19 22.83 12.06 -9.89
N ASP A 20 23.59 12.35 -10.95
CA ASP A 20 23.06 12.53 -12.30
C ASP A 20 22.48 11.22 -12.90
N GLU A 21 22.86 10.07 -12.32
CA GLU A 21 22.37 8.76 -12.74
C GLU A 21 21.19 8.26 -11.90
N VAL A 22 20.79 9.01 -10.86
CA VAL A 22 19.68 8.62 -10.00
C VAL A 22 18.34 8.89 -10.68
N ASP A 23 17.66 7.81 -11.06
CA ASP A 23 16.26 7.84 -11.50
C ASP A 23 15.47 6.76 -10.76
N LEU A 24 14.69 7.19 -9.76
CA LEU A 24 13.90 6.27 -8.93
C LEU A 24 12.65 5.72 -9.63
N PHE A 25 12.30 6.27 -10.79
CA PHE A 25 11.09 5.93 -11.52
C PHE A 25 11.38 5.15 -12.82
N ALA A 26 12.65 4.99 -13.18
CA ALA A 26 13.04 4.22 -14.35
C ALA A 26 12.60 2.74 -14.23
N PRO A 27 12.26 2.07 -15.35
CA PRO A 27 12.00 0.65 -15.36
C PRO A 27 13.17 -0.14 -14.73
N GLY A 28 12.89 -0.99 -13.74
CA GLY A 28 13.90 -1.80 -13.05
C GLY A 28 14.72 -1.05 -11.99
N ALA A 29 14.43 0.23 -11.71
CA ALA A 29 15.09 1.02 -10.67
C ALA A 29 15.03 0.36 -9.28
N GLN A 30 14.02 -0.49 -9.02
CA GLN A 30 13.85 -1.21 -7.76
C GLN A 30 15.08 -2.01 -7.35
N LYS A 31 15.84 -2.51 -8.32
CA LYS A 31 17.08 -3.27 -8.08
C LYS A 31 18.17 -2.42 -7.41
N HIS A 32 18.10 -1.09 -7.60
CA HIS A 32 19.13 -0.13 -7.21
C HIS A 32 18.63 1.01 -6.32
N TRP A 33 17.40 0.92 -5.80
CA TRP A 33 16.86 1.99 -4.95
C TRP A 33 17.72 2.28 -3.73
N TYR A 34 18.27 1.25 -3.08
CA TYR A 34 19.09 1.45 -1.89
C TYR A 34 20.45 2.10 -2.21
N ASP A 35 21.02 1.85 -3.39
CA ASP A 35 22.20 2.56 -3.88
C ASP A 35 21.84 4.04 -4.17
N SER A 36 20.70 4.26 -4.83
CA SER A 36 20.17 5.60 -5.08
C SER A 36 19.89 6.37 -3.78
N TYR A 37 19.32 5.71 -2.76
CA TYR A 37 19.04 6.35 -1.46
C TYR A 37 20.31 6.81 -0.76
N LYS A 38 21.38 6.04 -0.83
CA LYS A 38 22.66 6.42 -0.28
C LYS A 38 23.23 7.67 -0.96
N ILE A 39 23.11 7.77 -2.28
CA ILE A 39 23.51 8.96 -3.04
C ILE A 39 22.65 10.15 -2.64
N LEU A 40 21.33 10.00 -2.62
CA LEU A 40 20.39 11.05 -2.23
C LEU A 40 20.67 11.55 -0.81
N HIS A 41 20.87 10.67 0.17
CA HIS A 41 21.16 11.06 1.55
C HIS A 41 22.42 11.92 1.68
N ASN A 42 23.45 11.65 0.86
CA ASN A 42 24.73 12.33 0.96
C ASN A 42 24.83 13.60 0.11
N GLU A 43 24.21 13.61 -1.07
CA GLU A 43 24.44 14.65 -2.07
C GLU A 43 23.23 15.53 -2.32
N ALA A 44 22.00 14.96 -2.25
CA ALA A 44 20.76 15.70 -2.52
C ALA A 44 19.58 15.13 -1.72
N PRO A 45 19.54 15.29 -0.38
CA PRO A 45 18.47 14.77 0.46
C PRO A 45 17.08 15.32 0.09
N VAL A 46 17.06 16.49 -0.56
CA VAL A 46 15.90 17.11 -1.21
C VAL A 46 16.24 17.26 -2.69
N HIS A 47 15.86 16.27 -3.48
CA HIS A 47 16.22 16.21 -4.91
C HIS A 47 15.10 16.81 -5.76
N ARG A 48 15.39 17.88 -6.51
CA ARG A 48 14.45 18.61 -7.36
C ARG A 48 14.21 17.85 -8.68
N ILE A 49 12.96 17.73 -9.08
CA ILE A 49 12.54 17.20 -10.40
C ILE A 49 11.83 18.36 -11.14
N PRO A 50 12.48 18.98 -12.13
CA PRO A 50 11.94 20.14 -12.82
C PRO A 50 10.62 19.85 -13.53
N GLY A 51 9.64 20.75 -13.38
CA GLY A 51 8.35 20.69 -14.06
C GLY A 51 7.40 19.59 -13.55
N GLU A 52 7.73 18.93 -12.43
CA GLU A 52 6.88 17.85 -11.84
C GLU A 52 6.07 18.33 -10.62
N GLY A 53 5.70 19.60 -10.59
CA GLY A 53 4.79 20.13 -9.59
C GLY A 53 3.32 20.05 -9.99
N THR A 54 2.47 20.81 -9.30
CA THR A 54 1.02 20.86 -9.57
C THR A 54 0.66 21.63 -10.85
N SER A 55 1.62 22.37 -11.41
CA SER A 55 1.49 23.08 -12.68
C SER A 55 2.83 23.02 -13.44
N PRO A 56 2.85 23.29 -14.75
CA PRO A 56 4.09 23.26 -15.55
C PRO A 56 5.21 24.17 -15.04
N ASP A 57 4.86 25.21 -14.28
CA ASP A 57 5.81 26.19 -13.72
C ASP A 57 6.28 25.82 -12.30
N THR A 58 5.83 24.68 -11.76
CA THR A 58 6.20 24.20 -10.44
C THR A 58 6.93 22.85 -10.53
N ASP A 59 7.71 22.53 -9.50
CA ASP A 59 8.60 21.39 -9.50
C ASP A 59 8.14 20.28 -8.56
N GLY A 60 8.58 19.07 -8.83
CA GLY A 60 8.58 17.97 -7.87
C GLY A 60 9.86 17.96 -7.02
N PHE A 61 9.77 17.38 -5.82
CA PHE A 61 10.91 17.16 -4.94
C PHE A 61 10.84 15.78 -4.32
N ILE A 62 11.91 15.03 -4.41
CA ILE A 62 12.07 13.77 -3.67
C ILE A 62 12.64 14.12 -2.31
N LEU A 63 11.93 13.73 -1.24
CA LEU A 63 12.44 13.76 0.12
C LEU A 63 12.94 12.36 0.49
N SER A 64 14.18 12.29 1.00
CA SER A 64 14.82 11.02 1.38
C SER A 64 15.13 10.92 2.88
N LYS A 65 15.25 12.04 3.61
CA LYS A 65 15.54 12.06 5.04
C LYS A 65 14.32 11.75 5.90
N TYR A 66 14.56 11.00 6.97
CA TYR A 66 13.52 10.56 7.89
C TYR A 66 12.75 11.72 8.54
N GLU A 67 13.44 12.71 9.11
CA GLU A 67 12.80 13.77 9.87
C GLU A 67 11.96 14.69 8.95
N ASP A 68 12.41 14.94 7.72
CA ASP A 68 11.65 15.71 6.73
C ASP A 68 10.34 14.98 6.36
N ILE A 69 10.43 13.71 6.07
CA ILE A 69 9.26 12.90 5.71
C ILE A 69 8.32 12.74 6.91
N ALA A 70 8.85 12.49 8.10
CA ALA A 70 8.07 12.39 9.34
C ALA A 70 7.36 13.70 9.69
N PHE A 71 7.97 14.84 9.38
CA PHE A 71 7.35 16.16 9.53
C PHE A 71 6.17 16.32 8.54
N VAL A 72 6.41 16.06 7.26
CA VAL A 72 5.40 16.23 6.19
C VAL A 72 4.17 15.36 6.42
N VAL A 73 4.32 14.10 6.82
CA VAL A 73 3.17 13.19 6.99
C VAL A 73 2.27 13.53 8.17
N LYS A 74 2.74 14.33 9.12
CA LYS A 74 1.98 14.72 10.32
C LYS A 74 1.09 15.94 10.12
N ASP A 75 1.41 16.80 9.15
CA ASP A 75 0.70 18.06 8.92
C ASP A 75 0.00 18.06 7.56
N ILE A 76 -1.24 17.58 7.54
CA ILE A 76 -2.04 17.44 6.32
C ILE A 76 -2.56 18.79 5.79
N LEU A 77 -2.71 19.78 6.64
CA LEU A 77 -3.20 21.10 6.20
C LEU A 77 -2.11 21.83 5.45
N ARG A 78 -0.87 21.68 5.89
CA ARG A 78 0.31 22.25 5.26
C ARG A 78 0.76 21.43 4.05
N PHE A 79 0.59 20.10 4.12
CA PHE A 79 0.99 19.15 3.08
C PHE A 79 -0.18 18.22 2.70
N PRO A 80 -1.23 18.74 2.07
CA PRO A 80 -2.33 17.90 1.62
C PRO A 80 -1.87 16.93 0.50
N PRO A 81 -2.59 15.83 0.26
CA PRO A 81 -2.43 15.07 -0.96
C PRO A 81 -2.67 15.98 -2.17
N PRO A 82 -1.99 15.75 -3.31
CA PRO A 82 -2.28 16.48 -4.54
C PRO A 82 -3.77 16.30 -4.87
N VAL A 83 -4.50 17.40 -4.92
CA VAL A 83 -5.90 17.40 -5.36
C VAL A 83 -5.89 17.64 -6.86
N MET A 84 -6.44 16.73 -7.63
CA MET A 84 -6.73 17.01 -9.04
C MET A 84 -7.59 18.27 -9.10
N LYS A 85 -7.20 19.27 -9.92
CA LYS A 85 -8.02 20.45 -10.15
C LYS A 85 -9.36 20.02 -10.78
N SER A 86 -10.43 20.76 -10.52
CA SER A 86 -11.74 20.52 -11.12
C SER A 86 -11.67 20.36 -12.64
N SER A 87 -10.78 21.13 -13.31
CA SER A 87 -10.53 21.02 -14.75
C SER A 87 -9.89 19.70 -15.19
N ASP A 88 -9.17 19.01 -14.32
CA ASP A 88 -8.54 17.71 -14.64
C ASP A 88 -9.52 16.56 -14.35
N LEU A 89 -10.42 16.76 -13.40
CA LEU A 89 -11.56 15.88 -13.16
C LEU A 89 -12.54 15.91 -14.33
N GLU A 90 -12.84 17.10 -14.88
CA GLU A 90 -13.66 17.25 -16.08
C GLU A 90 -13.03 16.59 -17.33
N LYS A 91 -11.72 16.73 -17.52
CA LYS A 91 -10.99 16.04 -18.61
C LYS A 91 -10.96 14.52 -18.42
N ALA A 92 -11.02 14.05 -17.18
CA ALA A 92 -11.17 12.63 -16.85
C ALA A 92 -12.62 12.12 -16.98
N GLY A 93 -13.56 12.94 -17.46
CA GLY A 93 -14.95 12.56 -17.65
C GLY A 93 -15.80 12.61 -16.39
N VAL A 94 -15.32 13.25 -15.33
CA VAL A 94 -16.05 13.48 -14.08
C VAL A 94 -16.88 14.75 -14.23
N SER A 95 -18.11 14.64 -14.68
CA SER A 95 -19.06 15.76 -14.75
C SER A 95 -19.79 15.93 -13.42
N GLY A 96 -19.85 17.16 -12.91
CA GLY A 96 -20.68 17.54 -11.76
C GLY A 96 -20.03 18.39 -10.68
N PHE A 97 -18.81 18.84 -10.86
CA PHE A 97 -18.19 19.87 -10.00
C PHE A 97 -18.21 21.22 -10.72
N ASN A 98 -19.33 21.92 -10.67
CA ASN A 98 -19.36 23.34 -11.08
C ASN A 98 -18.72 24.17 -9.96
N SER A 99 -17.58 24.80 -10.29
CA SER A 99 -16.83 25.72 -9.43
C SER A 99 -17.25 27.19 -9.61
N ASP A 100 -18.47 27.47 -10.02
CA ASP A 100 -18.92 28.85 -10.29
C ASP A 100 -19.60 29.55 -9.10
N ASP A 101 -19.36 29.10 -7.88
CA ASP A 101 -19.74 29.84 -6.67
C ASP A 101 -18.51 30.18 -5.83
N GLU A 102 -17.87 31.30 -6.14
CA GLU A 102 -17.03 32.06 -5.24
C GLU A 102 -17.92 32.72 -4.18
N ASP A 103 -18.40 31.97 -3.21
CA ASP A 103 -18.94 32.53 -1.98
C ASP A 103 -18.36 31.80 -0.77
N GLU A 104 -17.62 32.56 0.01
CA GLU A 104 -17.09 32.20 1.31
C GLU A 104 -18.23 31.77 2.26
N GLU A 105 -17.92 30.82 3.13
CA GLU A 105 -18.77 30.32 4.22
C GLU A 105 -19.93 29.37 3.82
N SER A 106 -19.61 28.13 3.52
CA SER A 106 -20.48 27.02 3.92
C SER A 106 -19.65 25.74 4.08
N GLU A 107 -19.75 25.07 5.23
CA GLU A 107 -19.49 23.64 5.41
C GLU A 107 -20.34 22.88 4.38
N LYS A 108 -19.85 22.76 3.15
CA LYS A 108 -20.59 22.06 2.09
C LYS A 108 -20.51 20.54 2.37
N THR A 109 -21.50 20.04 3.06
CA THR A 109 -21.91 18.64 2.91
C THR A 109 -22.17 18.37 1.44
N LEU A 110 -21.48 17.39 0.85
CA LEU A 110 -21.71 16.98 -0.53
C LEU A 110 -23.19 16.72 -0.77
N PRO A 111 -23.77 17.19 -1.90
CA PRO A 111 -25.19 16.97 -2.16
C PRO A 111 -25.53 15.48 -2.17
N ALA A 112 -26.70 15.13 -1.65
CA ALA A 112 -27.23 13.77 -1.69
C ALA A 112 -27.38 13.17 -3.10
N SER A 113 -27.18 13.99 -4.15
CA SER A 113 -27.21 13.59 -5.57
C SER A 113 -25.94 12.91 -6.07
N THR A 114 -24.87 12.82 -5.25
CA THR A 114 -23.63 12.12 -5.60
C THR A 114 -23.69 10.62 -5.24
N VAL A 115 -24.89 10.03 -5.26
CA VAL A 115 -25.06 8.58 -5.06
C VAL A 115 -24.59 7.86 -6.30
N VAL A 116 -23.59 6.97 -6.16
CA VAL A 116 -23.26 6.02 -7.22
C VAL A 116 -24.49 5.15 -7.45
N SER A 117 -25.14 5.35 -8.57
CA SER A 117 -26.23 4.46 -9.00
C SER A 117 -25.65 3.32 -9.83
N ARG A 118 -26.38 2.19 -9.94
CA ARG A 118 -26.02 1.10 -10.86
C ARG A 118 -25.79 1.55 -12.32
N HIS A 119 -26.11 2.80 -12.63
CA HIS A 119 -26.01 3.41 -13.95
C HIS A 119 -24.92 4.49 -14.02
N ASP A 120 -24.20 4.78 -12.91
CA ASP A 120 -23.12 5.75 -12.91
C ASP A 120 -21.78 5.04 -13.19
N PRO A 121 -21.10 5.36 -14.31
CA PRO A 121 -19.87 4.69 -14.71
C PRO A 121 -18.65 5.10 -13.87
N ASN A 122 -18.76 5.97 -12.86
CA ASN A 122 -17.61 6.64 -12.31
C ASN A 122 -17.30 6.25 -10.85
N LEU A 123 -16.80 5.05 -10.66
CA LEU A 123 -16.40 4.50 -9.34
C LEU A 123 -15.18 5.14 -8.71
N MET A 124 -14.30 5.78 -9.48
CA MET A 124 -13.26 6.64 -8.92
C MET A 124 -13.89 7.78 -8.09
N ASN A 125 -15.09 8.19 -8.45
CA ASN A 125 -15.88 9.12 -7.65
C ASN A 125 -16.28 8.55 -6.29
N ALA A 126 -16.61 7.26 -6.19
CA ALA A 126 -17.03 6.67 -4.91
C ALA A 126 -15.90 6.71 -3.88
N LEU A 127 -14.66 6.37 -4.28
CA LEU A 127 -13.49 6.50 -3.40
C LEU A 127 -13.27 7.96 -3.01
N GLN A 128 -13.30 8.87 -3.97
CA GLN A 128 -13.09 10.29 -3.73
C GLN A 128 -14.20 10.89 -2.85
N VAL A 129 -15.46 10.54 -3.12
CA VAL A 129 -16.60 10.91 -2.29
C VAL A 129 -16.44 10.38 -0.87
N SER A 130 -16.09 9.12 -0.70
CA SER A 130 -15.84 8.54 0.63
C SER A 130 -14.69 9.25 1.36
N ILE A 131 -13.60 9.59 0.67
CA ILE A 131 -12.49 10.34 1.27
C ILE A 131 -12.95 11.74 1.67
N MET A 132 -13.66 12.44 0.80
CA MET A 132 -14.10 13.82 1.04
C MET A 132 -15.21 13.92 2.09
N SER A 133 -16.11 12.93 2.16
CA SER A 133 -17.21 12.95 3.12
C SER A 133 -16.82 12.40 4.49
N LEU A 134 -16.06 11.29 4.55
CA LEU A 134 -15.81 10.59 5.79
C LEU A 134 -14.51 11.02 6.50
N ARG A 135 -13.57 11.62 5.78
CA ARG A 135 -12.22 11.93 6.31
C ARG A 135 -11.54 13.15 5.66
N PRO A 136 -12.27 14.27 5.47
CA PRO A 136 -11.72 15.46 4.82
C PRO A 136 -10.66 16.19 5.69
N ASN A 137 -10.70 16.00 7.00
CA ASN A 137 -9.81 16.62 7.96
C ASN A 137 -9.28 15.61 9.00
N GLU A 138 -8.41 16.07 9.89
CA GLU A 138 -7.76 15.21 10.89
C GLU A 138 -8.75 14.59 11.89
N GLU A 139 -9.74 15.37 12.35
CA GLU A 139 -10.73 14.91 13.33
C GLU A 139 -11.58 13.79 12.76
N LEU A 140 -12.14 14.01 11.58
CA LEU A 140 -12.95 13.01 10.87
C LEU A 140 -12.11 11.80 10.43
N TRP A 141 -10.83 12.01 10.09
CA TRP A 141 -9.95 10.90 9.82
C TRP A 141 -9.74 10.01 11.05
N LYS A 142 -9.53 10.61 12.24
CA LYS A 142 -9.41 9.87 13.49
C LYS A 142 -10.70 9.11 13.83
N ALA A 143 -11.87 9.76 13.64
CA ALA A 143 -13.16 9.13 13.85
C ALA A 143 -13.39 7.97 12.89
N HIS A 144 -13.14 8.17 11.59
CA HIS A 144 -13.21 7.12 10.58
C HIS A 144 -12.34 5.91 10.95
N LYS A 145 -11.08 6.14 11.31
CA LYS A 145 -10.16 5.07 11.69
C LYS A 145 -10.68 4.32 12.92
N ARG A 146 -10.94 5.02 14.00
CA ARG A 146 -11.41 4.46 15.26
C ARG A 146 -12.70 3.65 15.11
N GLN A 147 -13.66 4.16 14.33
CA GLN A 147 -15.00 3.60 14.26
C GLN A 147 -15.19 2.61 13.12
N LEU A 148 -14.58 2.83 11.94
CA LEU A 148 -14.87 2.05 10.75
C LEU A 148 -13.80 0.99 10.43
N THR A 149 -12.52 1.28 10.68
CA THR A 149 -11.42 0.38 10.23
C THR A 149 -10.67 -0.28 11.38
N ASP A 150 -10.35 0.41 12.47
CA ASP A 150 -9.60 -0.16 13.59
C ASP A 150 -10.26 -1.40 14.21
N PRO A 151 -11.60 -1.50 14.33
CA PRO A 151 -12.25 -2.70 14.86
C PRO A 151 -12.01 -3.97 14.01
N TRP A 152 -11.59 -3.82 12.76
CA TRP A 152 -11.41 -4.91 11.79
C TRP A 152 -9.95 -5.17 11.46
N VAL A 153 -9.19 -4.15 11.11
CA VAL A 153 -7.84 -4.30 10.54
C VAL A 153 -6.74 -3.58 11.33
N GLY A 154 -7.12 -2.75 12.30
CA GLY A 154 -6.21 -2.04 13.20
C GLY A 154 -6.04 -2.77 14.52
N THR A 155 -6.44 -2.13 15.62
CA THR A 155 -6.35 -2.67 16.99
C THR A 155 -7.25 -3.89 17.22
N GLY A 156 -8.31 -4.04 16.43
CA GLY A 156 -9.23 -5.20 16.50
C GLY A 156 -8.82 -6.38 15.61
N ALA A 157 -7.66 -6.33 14.96
CA ALA A 157 -7.22 -7.38 14.04
C ALA A 157 -7.07 -8.76 14.69
N GLU A 158 -6.78 -8.82 16.00
CA GLU A 158 -6.61 -10.08 16.75
C GLU A 158 -7.85 -10.99 16.70
N ARG A 159 -9.04 -10.44 16.46
CA ARG A 159 -10.27 -11.23 16.26
C ARG A 159 -10.18 -12.21 15.10
N HIS A 160 -9.25 -12.00 14.16
CA HIS A 160 -9.06 -12.83 12.96
C HIS A 160 -7.94 -13.86 13.10
N GLU A 161 -7.29 -13.99 14.29
CA GLU A 161 -6.13 -14.85 14.50
C GLU A 161 -6.40 -16.31 14.14
N GLU A 162 -7.54 -16.87 14.56
CA GLU A 162 -7.93 -18.25 14.24
C GLU A 162 -8.10 -18.45 12.73
N MET A 163 -8.87 -17.59 12.07
CA MET A 163 -9.10 -17.64 10.61
C MET A 163 -7.80 -17.51 9.82
N ILE A 164 -6.89 -16.61 10.21
CA ILE A 164 -5.58 -16.43 9.58
C ILE A 164 -4.73 -17.69 9.77
N THR A 165 -4.72 -18.25 10.98
CA THR A 165 -3.96 -19.47 11.32
C THR A 165 -4.45 -20.67 10.51
N GLU A 166 -5.76 -20.88 10.42
CA GLU A 166 -6.36 -21.95 9.62
C GLU A 166 -6.04 -21.78 8.12
N SER A 167 -6.17 -20.56 7.61
CA SER A 167 -5.88 -20.25 6.21
C SER A 167 -4.41 -20.50 5.87
N ALA A 168 -3.49 -20.03 6.71
CA ALA A 168 -2.05 -20.22 6.53
C ALA A 168 -1.66 -21.70 6.60
N ASN A 169 -2.19 -22.46 7.58
CA ASN A 169 -1.97 -23.90 7.66
C ASN A 169 -2.48 -24.63 6.41
N GLY A 170 -3.70 -24.33 5.95
CA GLY A 170 -4.27 -24.93 4.75
C GLY A 170 -3.47 -24.63 3.47
N LEU A 171 -2.78 -23.48 3.40
CA LEU A 171 -1.85 -23.18 2.31
C LEU A 171 -0.56 -23.98 2.45
N ILE A 172 0.04 -24.06 3.64
CA ILE A 172 1.26 -24.84 3.89
C ILE A 172 1.03 -26.32 3.58
N ASP A 173 -0.13 -26.87 3.93
CA ASP A 173 -0.48 -28.28 3.69
C ASP A 173 -0.40 -28.70 2.21
N LYS A 174 -0.61 -27.74 1.29
CA LYS A 174 -0.58 -28.02 -0.16
C LYS A 174 0.82 -28.34 -0.67
N TRP A 175 1.86 -27.77 -0.08
CA TRP A 175 3.22 -27.87 -0.57
C TRP A 175 4.23 -28.49 0.41
N ILE A 176 3.87 -28.66 1.69
CA ILE A 176 4.82 -29.12 2.73
C ILE A 176 5.43 -30.51 2.46
N ASN A 177 4.86 -31.29 1.59
CA ASN A 177 5.38 -32.60 1.20
C ASN A 177 6.18 -32.58 -0.12
N ASN A 178 6.39 -31.40 -0.71
CA ASN A 178 7.26 -31.20 -1.85
C ASN A 178 8.66 -30.77 -1.37
N ASP A 179 9.66 -30.86 -2.24
CA ASP A 179 11.02 -30.38 -1.92
C ASP A 179 11.19 -28.90 -2.24
N GLN A 180 10.31 -28.34 -3.06
CA GLN A 180 10.34 -26.96 -3.55
C GLN A 180 8.92 -26.37 -3.55
N VAL A 181 8.89 -25.04 -3.44
CA VAL A 181 7.65 -24.24 -3.52
C VAL A 181 7.89 -22.96 -4.32
N GLU A 182 6.95 -22.60 -5.19
CA GLU A 182 6.84 -21.22 -5.65
C GLU A 182 6.11 -20.41 -4.56
N PHE A 183 6.90 -19.82 -3.67
CA PHE A 183 6.43 -19.30 -2.39
C PHE A 183 5.43 -18.15 -2.53
N ILE A 184 5.49 -17.39 -3.64
CA ILE A 184 4.57 -16.28 -3.85
C ILE A 184 3.19 -16.80 -4.24
N SER A 185 3.07 -17.61 -5.29
CA SER A 185 1.77 -18.08 -5.77
C SER A 185 1.13 -19.12 -4.86
N GLU A 186 1.95 -19.91 -4.15
CA GLU A 186 1.44 -21.00 -3.30
C GLU A 186 1.17 -20.55 -1.84
N PHE A 187 1.77 -19.42 -1.41
CA PHE A 187 1.61 -18.99 -0.01
C PHE A 187 1.47 -17.48 0.16
N ALA A 188 2.50 -16.68 -0.21
CA ALA A 188 2.57 -15.27 0.18
C ALA A 188 1.45 -14.42 -0.45
N ARG A 189 1.00 -14.75 -1.66
CA ARG A 189 -0.10 -14.07 -2.37
C ARG A 189 -1.47 -14.54 -1.90
N PRO A 190 -1.79 -15.84 -1.86
CA PRO A 190 -3.13 -16.28 -1.49
C PRO A 190 -3.49 -15.98 -0.04
N LEU A 191 -2.54 -15.94 0.90
CA LEU A 191 -2.86 -15.69 2.31
C LEU A 191 -3.56 -14.35 2.53
N PRO A 192 -2.96 -13.18 2.21
CA PRO A 192 -3.63 -11.89 2.43
C PRO A 192 -4.92 -11.73 1.60
N GLN A 193 -5.02 -12.37 0.43
CA GLN A 193 -6.24 -12.36 -0.38
C GLN A 193 -7.39 -13.10 0.32
N ILE A 194 -7.12 -14.27 0.90
CA ILE A 194 -8.10 -15.02 1.70
C ILE A 194 -8.48 -14.23 2.95
N VAL A 195 -7.50 -13.66 3.64
CA VAL A 195 -7.73 -12.88 4.85
C VAL A 195 -8.62 -11.68 4.55
N MET A 196 -8.29 -10.87 3.54
CA MET A 196 -9.08 -9.69 3.19
C MET A 196 -10.48 -10.03 2.68
N ALA A 197 -10.64 -11.11 1.89
CA ALA A 197 -11.96 -11.56 1.48
C ALA A 197 -12.84 -11.91 2.69
N ASN A 198 -12.31 -12.65 3.66
CA ASN A 198 -13.03 -12.99 4.90
C ASN A 198 -13.35 -11.74 5.74
N VAL A 199 -12.38 -10.86 5.98
CA VAL A 199 -12.55 -9.65 6.80
C VAL A 199 -13.62 -8.73 6.21
N ILE A 200 -13.59 -8.50 4.90
CA ILE A 200 -14.58 -7.65 4.22
C ILE A 200 -15.94 -8.38 4.14
N GLY A 201 -15.92 -9.69 4.00
CA GLY A 201 -17.10 -10.54 3.87
C GLY A 201 -17.43 -10.92 2.43
N PHE A 202 -16.44 -10.92 1.54
CA PHE A 202 -16.56 -11.43 0.17
C PHE A 202 -16.40 -12.96 0.12
N PRO A 203 -17.08 -13.65 -0.81
CA PRO A 203 -16.85 -15.07 -1.03
C PRO A 203 -15.40 -15.35 -1.46
N ILE A 204 -14.79 -16.39 -0.87
CA ILE A 204 -13.42 -16.81 -1.23
C ILE A 204 -13.35 -17.26 -2.71
N SER A 205 -14.44 -17.79 -3.26
CA SER A 205 -14.54 -18.13 -4.69
C SER A 205 -14.27 -16.96 -5.62
N ASP A 206 -14.49 -15.72 -5.14
CA ASP A 206 -14.42 -14.50 -5.93
C ASP A 206 -13.02 -13.86 -5.91
N ILE A 207 -12.06 -14.46 -5.17
CA ILE A 207 -10.67 -13.97 -5.10
C ILE A 207 -10.05 -13.70 -6.48
N PRO A 208 -10.23 -14.54 -7.53
CA PRO A 208 -9.69 -14.23 -8.84
C PRO A 208 -10.25 -12.91 -9.44
N SER A 209 -11.52 -12.61 -9.20
CA SER A 209 -12.14 -11.34 -9.60
C SER A 209 -11.65 -10.18 -8.75
N LEU A 210 -11.56 -10.38 -7.42
CA LEU A 210 -11.02 -9.38 -6.50
C LEU A 210 -9.58 -8.99 -6.87
N LYS A 211 -8.75 -9.98 -7.26
CA LYS A 211 -7.38 -9.73 -7.73
C LYS A 211 -7.38 -8.92 -9.03
N LYS A 212 -8.20 -9.29 -10.02
CA LYS A 212 -8.33 -8.57 -11.28
C LYS A 212 -8.71 -7.10 -11.07
N TRP A 213 -9.67 -6.83 -10.19
CA TRP A 213 -10.08 -5.47 -9.85
C TRP A 213 -9.02 -4.74 -9.02
N GLY A 214 -8.36 -5.44 -8.08
CA GLY A 214 -7.24 -4.89 -7.31
C GLY A 214 -6.09 -4.46 -8.21
N ASP A 215 -5.73 -5.26 -9.22
CA ASP A 215 -4.73 -4.90 -10.23
C ASP A 215 -5.13 -3.63 -10.99
N ALA A 216 -6.38 -3.52 -11.40
CA ALA A 216 -6.88 -2.31 -12.05
C ALA A 216 -6.78 -1.06 -11.14
N MET A 217 -7.02 -1.22 -9.84
CA MET A 217 -6.90 -0.13 -8.87
C MET A 217 -5.47 0.40 -8.74
N VAL A 218 -4.46 -0.48 -8.88
CA VAL A 218 -3.05 -0.11 -8.74
C VAL A 218 -2.37 0.24 -10.06
N MET A 219 -3.02 0.06 -11.21
CA MET A 219 -2.44 0.37 -12.53
C MET A 219 -1.74 1.73 -12.60
N PRO A 220 -2.29 2.85 -12.08
CA PRO A 220 -1.59 4.14 -12.13
C PRO A 220 -0.29 4.17 -11.34
N PHE A 221 -0.15 3.33 -10.32
CA PHE A 221 1.07 3.22 -9.51
C PHE A 221 2.10 2.29 -10.14
N VAL A 222 1.66 1.33 -10.97
CA VAL A 222 2.51 0.39 -11.70
C VAL A 222 3.09 1.05 -12.96
N TYR A 223 2.26 1.76 -13.72
CA TYR A 223 2.63 2.39 -14.98
C TYR A 223 2.87 3.90 -14.87
N GLY A 224 2.64 4.49 -13.70
CA GLY A 224 2.79 5.92 -13.45
C GLY A 224 4.13 6.28 -12.79
N GLN A 225 4.35 7.57 -12.67
CA GLN A 225 5.49 8.14 -11.94
C GLN A 225 4.97 8.93 -10.74
N GLY A 226 4.76 8.24 -9.61
CA GLY A 226 4.25 8.88 -8.40
C GLY A 226 2.84 9.45 -8.60
N HIS A 227 2.72 10.78 -8.72
CA HIS A 227 1.44 11.47 -8.93
C HIS A 227 0.98 11.53 -10.40
N ARG A 228 1.84 11.15 -11.35
CA ARG A 228 1.49 11.14 -12.78
C ARG A 228 0.84 9.82 -13.16
N ASN A 229 -0.36 9.91 -13.69
CA ASN A 229 -0.99 8.78 -14.38
C ASN A 229 -0.47 8.74 -15.82
N LEU A 230 0.35 7.74 -16.12
CA LEU A 230 0.93 7.53 -17.47
C LEU A 230 0.25 6.39 -18.23
N LEU A 231 -0.97 6.00 -17.82
CA LEU A 231 -1.73 4.99 -18.56
C LEU A 231 -2.01 5.47 -19.98
N THR A 232 -1.89 4.56 -20.94
CA THR A 232 -2.39 4.77 -22.29
C THR A 232 -3.92 4.91 -22.26
N LYS A 233 -4.50 5.39 -23.36
CA LYS A 233 -5.98 5.49 -23.46
C LYS A 233 -6.62 4.11 -23.29
N GLU A 234 -6.07 3.08 -23.91
CA GLU A 234 -6.55 1.70 -23.83
C GLU A 234 -6.48 1.16 -22.39
N GLN A 235 -5.37 1.38 -21.68
CA GLN A 235 -5.22 1.00 -20.27
C GLN A 235 -6.19 1.75 -19.37
N SER A 236 -6.41 3.03 -19.64
CA SER A 236 -7.37 3.86 -18.88
C SER A 236 -8.81 3.40 -19.12
N ASP A 237 -9.17 3.08 -20.39
CA ASP A 237 -10.50 2.57 -20.73
C ASP A 237 -10.74 1.19 -20.09
N GLU A 238 -9.75 0.28 -20.11
CA GLU A 238 -9.82 -1.01 -19.43
C GLU A 238 -9.97 -0.85 -17.92
N GLN A 239 -9.17 0.02 -17.30
CA GLN A 239 -9.25 0.31 -15.87
C GLN A 239 -10.66 0.78 -15.49
N GLN A 240 -11.25 1.70 -16.23
CA GLN A 240 -12.59 2.20 -15.94
C GLN A 240 -13.65 1.10 -15.99
N ILE A 241 -13.56 0.19 -16.97
CA ILE A 241 -14.46 -0.97 -17.05
C ILE A 241 -14.34 -1.84 -15.80
N LEU A 242 -13.10 -2.17 -15.40
CA LEU A 242 -12.85 -3.03 -14.26
C LEU A 242 -13.27 -2.39 -12.93
N LEU A 243 -13.06 -1.08 -12.77
CA LEU A 243 -13.50 -0.36 -11.59
C LEU A 243 -15.03 -0.28 -11.51
N LYS A 244 -15.72 -0.16 -12.66
CA LYS A 244 -17.18 -0.22 -12.71
C LYS A 244 -17.68 -1.62 -12.32
N GLU A 245 -17.12 -2.69 -12.87
CA GLU A 245 -17.43 -4.08 -12.49
C GLU A 245 -17.32 -4.29 -10.97
N PHE A 246 -16.23 -3.78 -10.37
CA PHE A 246 -16.03 -3.86 -8.92
C PHE A 246 -17.15 -3.19 -8.14
N GLY A 247 -17.57 -2.01 -8.53
CA GLY A 247 -18.64 -1.33 -7.82
C GLY A 247 -20.01 -1.98 -7.94
N GLU A 248 -20.34 -2.47 -9.14
CA GLU A 248 -21.55 -3.25 -9.34
C GLU A 248 -21.52 -4.51 -8.45
N TYR A 249 -20.38 -5.17 -8.39
CA TYR A 249 -20.17 -6.32 -7.50
C TYR A 249 -20.38 -5.94 -6.02
N VAL A 250 -19.78 -4.84 -5.55
CA VAL A 250 -19.96 -4.43 -4.14
C VAL A 250 -21.42 -4.08 -3.85
N ILE A 251 -22.15 -3.41 -4.76
CA ILE A 251 -23.58 -3.15 -4.60
C ILE A 251 -24.37 -4.46 -4.42
N ASP A 252 -24.10 -5.47 -5.25
CA ASP A 252 -24.76 -6.77 -5.13
C ASP A 252 -24.44 -7.45 -3.79
N GLN A 253 -23.20 -7.34 -3.30
CA GLN A 253 -22.82 -7.83 -1.98
C GLN A 253 -23.53 -7.06 -0.85
N LEU A 254 -23.68 -5.74 -0.96
CA LEU A 254 -24.42 -4.94 0.01
C LEU A 254 -25.90 -5.34 0.05
N ASP A 255 -26.55 -5.55 -1.10
CA ASP A 255 -27.93 -5.98 -1.20
C ASP A 255 -28.17 -7.37 -0.56
N GLU A 256 -27.18 -8.27 -0.70
CA GLU A 256 -27.22 -9.57 -0.03
C GLU A 256 -27.02 -9.46 1.48
N LYS A 257 -26.03 -8.67 1.93
CA LYS A 257 -25.74 -8.46 3.35
C LYS A 257 -26.88 -7.74 4.09
N LYS A 258 -27.60 -6.83 3.43
CA LYS A 258 -28.81 -6.20 3.99
C LYS A 258 -29.90 -7.22 4.31
N LYS A 259 -29.99 -8.32 3.53
CA LYS A 259 -30.96 -9.42 3.76
C LYS A 259 -30.42 -10.46 4.74
N ASN A 260 -29.14 -10.79 4.64
CA ASN A 260 -28.47 -11.86 5.36
C ASN A 260 -27.17 -11.34 6.01
N PRO A 261 -27.24 -10.51 7.08
CA PRO A 261 -26.05 -9.96 7.73
C PRO A 261 -25.19 -11.06 8.36
N LYS A 262 -23.86 -10.87 8.30
CA LYS A 262 -22.86 -11.77 8.87
C LYS A 262 -21.91 -10.99 9.78
N ASP A 263 -21.05 -11.70 10.51
CA ASP A 263 -19.96 -11.06 11.27
C ASP A 263 -18.80 -10.74 10.34
N ASP A 264 -18.99 -9.69 9.52
CA ASP A 264 -18.01 -9.17 8.56
C ASP A 264 -18.12 -7.64 8.44
N MET A 265 -17.07 -7.06 7.84
CA MET A 265 -16.94 -5.61 7.76
C MET A 265 -18.05 -4.96 6.95
N LEU A 266 -18.52 -5.55 5.83
CA LEU A 266 -19.61 -4.99 5.03
C LEU A 266 -20.91 -4.94 5.82
N SER A 267 -21.29 -6.03 6.51
CA SER A 267 -22.49 -6.07 7.35
C SER A 267 -22.41 -5.03 8.47
N PHE A 268 -21.26 -4.86 9.07
CA PHE A 268 -21.00 -3.84 10.08
C PHE A 268 -21.16 -2.42 9.49
N LEU A 269 -20.56 -2.13 8.33
CA LEU A 269 -20.62 -0.81 7.70
C LEU A 269 -22.05 -0.42 7.26
N ILE A 270 -22.90 -1.39 6.90
CA ILE A 270 -24.31 -1.16 6.59
C ILE A 270 -25.08 -0.70 7.82
N ASP A 271 -24.74 -1.21 9.01
CA ASP A 271 -25.54 -0.97 10.22
C ASP A 271 -24.98 0.10 11.14
N VAL A 272 -23.69 0.42 11.04
CA VAL A 272 -23.01 1.37 11.92
C VAL A 272 -23.62 2.78 11.82
N ASN A 273 -23.93 3.40 12.96
CA ASN A 273 -24.19 4.83 13.05
C ASN A 273 -22.87 5.58 13.12
N TYR A 274 -22.51 6.34 12.08
CA TYR A 274 -21.26 7.08 12.04
C TYR A 274 -21.37 8.32 12.92
N GLU A 275 -20.71 8.28 14.08
CA GLU A 275 -20.85 9.28 15.16
C GLU A 275 -20.72 10.73 14.68
N PRO A 276 -19.73 11.11 13.82
CA PRO A 276 -19.56 12.52 13.44
C PRO A 276 -20.79 13.13 12.74
N TYR A 277 -21.59 12.31 12.06
CA TYR A 277 -22.75 12.77 11.31
C TYR A 277 -24.08 12.28 11.88
N ASP A 278 -24.02 11.47 12.95
CA ASP A 278 -25.19 10.84 13.58
C ASP A 278 -26.14 10.18 12.56
N ARG A 279 -25.57 9.45 11.62
CA ARG A 279 -26.29 8.71 10.57
C ARG A 279 -25.56 7.47 10.11
N LYS A 280 -26.29 6.56 9.45
CA LYS A 280 -25.68 5.43 8.74
C LYS A 280 -24.89 5.91 7.52
N LEU A 281 -23.92 5.09 7.10
CA LEU A 281 -23.18 5.32 5.87
C LEU A 281 -24.07 5.12 4.64
N THR A 282 -23.82 5.87 3.59
CA THR A 282 -24.40 5.62 2.27
C THR A 282 -23.69 4.44 1.59
N ASP A 283 -24.34 3.79 0.63
CA ASP A 283 -23.73 2.70 -0.14
C ASP A 283 -22.43 3.17 -0.84
N THR A 284 -22.40 4.40 -1.36
CA THR A 284 -21.22 5.02 -1.96
C THR A 284 -20.05 5.14 -0.98
N GLU A 285 -20.32 5.56 0.27
CA GLU A 285 -19.30 5.64 1.32
C GLU A 285 -18.76 4.26 1.67
N ILE A 286 -19.63 3.25 1.75
CA ILE A 286 -19.22 1.84 2.01
C ILE A 286 -18.37 1.30 0.87
N ILE A 287 -18.77 1.54 -0.40
CA ILE A 287 -17.97 1.15 -1.58
C ILE A 287 -16.57 1.77 -1.50
N GLY A 288 -16.47 3.04 -1.13
CA GLY A 288 -15.17 3.71 -0.98
C GLY A 288 -14.31 3.14 0.14
N VAL A 289 -14.91 2.68 1.25
CA VAL A 289 -14.19 1.96 2.31
C VAL A 289 -13.73 0.58 1.81
N ALA A 290 -14.60 -0.19 1.15
CA ALA A 290 -14.27 -1.49 0.57
C ALA A 290 -13.13 -1.38 -0.47
N TYR A 291 -13.20 -0.38 -1.34
CA TYR A 291 -12.13 -0.06 -2.30
C TYR A 291 -10.79 0.15 -1.59
N ALA A 292 -10.77 0.97 -0.54
CA ALA A 292 -9.54 1.24 0.21
C ALA A 292 -8.98 -0.02 0.90
N MET A 293 -9.84 -0.92 1.35
CA MET A 293 -9.42 -2.20 1.95
C MET A 293 -8.82 -3.15 0.90
N ILE A 294 -9.42 -3.24 -0.28
CA ILE A 294 -8.92 -4.08 -1.38
C ILE A 294 -7.56 -3.57 -1.86
N ILE A 295 -7.43 -2.29 -2.21
CA ILE A 295 -6.16 -1.73 -2.72
C ILE A 295 -5.02 -1.83 -1.69
N GLY A 296 -5.32 -1.71 -0.40
CA GLY A 296 -4.32 -1.76 0.66
C GLY A 296 -3.94 -3.17 1.11
N GLY A 297 -4.86 -4.13 0.99
CA GLY A 297 -4.75 -5.41 1.68
C GLY A 297 -4.36 -6.60 0.80
N LEU A 298 -4.55 -6.56 -0.52
CA LEU A 298 -4.31 -7.74 -1.36
C LEU A 298 -2.84 -8.00 -1.66
N GLU A 299 -1.99 -6.98 -1.73
CA GLU A 299 -0.63 -7.12 -2.24
C GLU A 299 0.48 -6.72 -1.27
N THR A 300 0.27 -5.67 -0.47
CA THR A 300 1.36 -5.13 0.37
C THR A 300 1.90 -6.14 1.38
N THR A 301 1.02 -6.92 2.01
CA THR A 301 1.41 -7.97 2.95
C THR A 301 2.09 -9.16 2.24
N GLN A 302 1.65 -9.51 1.02
CA GLN A 302 2.35 -10.46 0.15
C GLN A 302 3.81 -10.07 -0.05
N TYR A 303 4.05 -8.78 -0.39
CA TYR A 303 5.42 -8.28 -0.61
C TYR A 303 6.24 -8.33 0.68
N ALA A 304 5.67 -7.95 1.81
CA ALA A 304 6.35 -8.06 3.10
C ALA A 304 6.80 -9.49 3.40
N ILE A 305 5.90 -10.46 3.28
CA ILE A 305 6.18 -11.89 3.53
C ILE A 305 7.24 -12.41 2.55
N SER A 306 7.17 -12.05 1.27
CA SER A 306 8.15 -12.49 0.27
C SER A 306 9.54 -11.90 0.49
N GLU A 307 9.64 -10.63 0.90
CA GLU A 307 10.92 -10.01 1.25
C GLU A 307 11.51 -10.59 2.54
N GLN A 308 10.67 -10.93 3.52
CA GLN A 308 11.08 -11.64 4.73
C GLN A 308 11.65 -13.03 4.41
N ALA A 309 11.03 -13.78 3.51
CA ALA A 309 11.56 -15.05 3.05
C ALA A 309 12.94 -14.89 2.39
N GLN A 310 13.11 -13.87 1.55
CA GLN A 310 14.43 -13.57 0.96
C GLN A 310 15.48 -13.21 2.02
N ILE A 311 15.12 -12.41 3.04
CA ILE A 311 16.02 -12.08 4.16
C ILE A 311 16.49 -13.35 4.87
N LEU A 312 15.57 -14.27 5.16
CA LEU A 312 15.86 -15.51 5.85
C LEU A 312 16.68 -16.48 5.00
N CYS A 313 16.41 -16.58 3.70
CA CYS A 313 17.24 -17.38 2.78
C CYS A 313 18.68 -16.86 2.68
N LYS A 314 18.89 -15.54 2.74
CA LYS A 314 20.21 -14.89 2.75
C LYS A 314 20.93 -15.05 4.11
N ASN A 315 20.19 -15.30 5.19
CA ASN A 315 20.68 -15.36 6.56
C ASN A 315 20.22 -16.63 7.28
N PRO A 316 20.79 -17.81 6.97
CA PRO A 316 20.34 -19.08 7.58
C PRO A 316 20.51 -19.12 9.11
N ASP A 317 21.45 -18.38 9.67
CA ASP A 317 21.65 -18.31 11.12
C ASP A 317 20.53 -17.50 11.80
N LEU A 318 20.04 -16.43 11.14
CA LEU A 318 18.86 -15.70 11.59
C LEU A 318 17.61 -16.59 11.58
N PHE A 319 17.44 -17.43 10.54
CA PHE A 319 16.35 -18.41 10.49
C PHE A 319 16.38 -19.34 11.69
N LYS A 320 17.56 -19.91 12.03
CA LYS A 320 17.75 -20.78 13.19
C LYS A 320 17.51 -20.05 14.51
N GLU A 321 17.98 -18.82 14.64
CA GLU A 321 17.76 -17.99 15.82
C GLU A 321 16.26 -17.79 16.09
N LEU A 322 15.51 -17.35 15.09
CA LEU A 322 14.07 -17.11 15.20
C LEU A 322 13.28 -18.40 15.44
N LYS A 323 13.74 -19.51 14.85
CA LYS A 323 13.14 -20.82 15.10
C LYS A 323 13.32 -21.26 16.55
N ASN A 324 14.46 -20.97 17.16
CA ASN A 324 14.77 -21.32 18.55
C ASN A 324 14.18 -20.33 19.57
N ASP A 325 14.00 -19.07 19.20
CA ASP A 325 13.43 -18.03 20.06
C ASP A 325 12.32 -17.26 19.34
N ARG A 326 11.09 -17.77 19.48
CA ARG A 326 9.87 -17.20 18.87
C ARG A 326 9.53 -15.81 19.39
N SER A 327 10.04 -15.42 20.56
CA SER A 327 9.78 -14.10 21.12
C SER A 327 10.37 -12.97 20.24
N LYS A 328 11.35 -13.29 19.41
CA LYS A 328 12.01 -12.37 18.47
C LYS A 328 11.28 -12.19 17.14
N ILE A 329 10.25 -12.99 16.82
CA ILE A 329 9.55 -12.91 15.54
C ILE A 329 8.94 -11.52 15.31
N ARG A 330 8.37 -10.90 16.34
CA ARG A 330 7.82 -9.54 16.21
C ARG A 330 8.92 -8.52 15.86
N ALA A 331 10.10 -8.62 16.48
CA ALA A 331 11.23 -7.76 16.15
C ALA A 331 11.70 -7.98 14.69
N PHE A 332 11.76 -9.23 14.25
CA PHE A 332 12.09 -9.57 12.87
C PHE A 332 11.09 -8.98 11.88
N VAL A 333 9.79 -9.06 12.16
CA VAL A 333 8.74 -8.46 11.31
C VAL A 333 8.95 -6.95 11.18
N GLU A 334 9.15 -6.23 12.30
CA GLU A 334 9.35 -4.77 12.26
C GLU A 334 10.66 -4.39 11.53
N GLU A 335 11.78 -5.06 11.80
CA GLU A 335 13.05 -4.78 11.13
C GLU A 335 13.01 -5.12 9.63
N SER A 336 12.32 -6.21 9.26
CA SER A 336 12.10 -6.54 7.84
C SER A 336 11.28 -5.46 7.14
N LEU A 337 10.20 -5.01 7.77
CA LEU A 337 9.35 -3.92 7.25
C LEU A 337 10.14 -2.61 7.15
N ARG A 338 11.06 -2.35 8.08
CA ARG A 338 11.94 -1.18 8.02
C ARG A 338 12.89 -1.29 6.83
N VAL A 339 13.68 -2.36 6.77
CA VAL A 339 14.76 -2.53 5.76
C VAL A 339 14.21 -2.77 4.37
N ARG A 340 13.06 -3.45 4.24
CA ARG A 340 12.45 -3.86 2.98
C ARG A 340 10.96 -3.48 2.93
N ALA A 341 10.69 -2.19 3.10
CA ALA A 341 9.32 -1.67 3.05
C ALA A 341 8.63 -2.05 1.72
N PRO A 342 7.46 -2.69 1.75
CA PRO A 342 6.71 -3.01 0.52
C PRO A 342 6.38 -1.78 -0.31
N THR A 343 6.05 -0.67 0.36
CA THR A 343 5.75 0.61 -0.27
C THR A 343 6.91 1.56 -0.07
N GLN A 344 7.64 1.83 -1.14
CA GLN A 344 8.87 2.64 -1.09
C GLN A 344 8.61 4.14 -1.24
N GLY A 345 7.52 4.54 -1.90
CA GLY A 345 7.28 5.95 -2.20
C GLY A 345 5.86 6.24 -2.71
N LEU A 346 4.86 5.55 -2.19
CA LEU A 346 3.46 5.71 -2.60
C LEU A 346 2.89 7.09 -2.24
N SER A 347 3.37 7.69 -1.15
CA SER A 347 2.79 8.94 -0.66
C SER A 347 3.40 10.14 -1.37
N THR A 348 2.54 10.89 -2.04
CA THR A 348 2.84 12.24 -2.52
C THR A 348 2.09 13.27 -1.69
N ARG A 349 2.66 14.46 -1.57
CA ARG A 349 2.06 15.62 -0.90
C ARG A 349 2.28 16.85 -1.76
N MET A 350 1.50 17.89 -1.50
CA MET A 350 1.64 19.18 -2.14
C MET A 350 1.98 20.23 -1.06
N THR A 351 2.86 21.18 -1.38
CA THR A 351 3.11 22.33 -0.52
C THR A 351 2.04 23.39 -0.73
N THR A 352 1.48 23.93 0.36
CA THR A 352 0.50 25.02 0.32
C THR A 352 1.15 26.38 0.48
N GLN A 353 2.40 26.43 0.95
CA GLN A 353 3.21 27.63 1.17
C GLN A 353 4.68 27.31 0.88
N GLU A 354 5.57 28.35 0.91
CA GLU A 354 7.01 28.12 0.83
C GLU A 354 7.49 27.35 2.05
N GLU A 355 8.27 26.31 1.80
CA GLU A 355 8.87 25.44 2.82
C GLU A 355 10.40 25.41 2.65
N GLU A 356 11.09 24.94 3.68
CA GLU A 356 12.52 24.70 3.62
C GLU A 356 12.86 23.34 4.23
N PHE A 357 13.51 22.46 3.45
CA PHE A 357 14.01 21.18 3.87
C PHE A 357 15.51 21.10 3.58
N GLN A 358 16.33 20.75 4.55
CA GLN A 358 17.79 20.62 4.41
C GLN A 358 18.44 21.85 3.72
N GLY A 359 17.94 23.06 3.99
CA GLY A 359 18.41 24.30 3.36
C GLY A 359 17.93 24.53 1.93
N VAL A 360 17.09 23.65 1.37
CA VAL A 360 16.49 23.79 0.05
C VAL A 360 15.11 24.42 0.18
N LYS A 361 14.89 25.55 -0.51
CA LYS A 361 13.58 26.19 -0.59
C LYS A 361 12.68 25.47 -1.56
N VAL A 362 11.47 25.14 -1.10
CA VAL A 362 10.42 24.45 -1.84
C VAL A 362 9.23 25.39 -1.96
N PRO A 363 8.93 25.90 -3.15
CA PRO A 363 7.82 26.83 -3.38
C PRO A 363 6.45 26.20 -3.13
N PRO A 364 5.39 27.01 -2.92
CA PRO A 364 4.01 26.51 -2.90
C PRO A 364 3.64 25.88 -4.26
N GLY A 365 2.79 24.85 -4.23
CA GLY A 365 2.40 24.10 -5.43
C GLY A 365 3.43 23.06 -5.88
N SER A 366 4.51 22.86 -5.13
CA SER A 366 5.46 21.78 -5.37
C SER A 366 4.86 20.42 -4.97
N ILE A 367 5.22 19.36 -5.70
CA ILE A 367 4.90 17.96 -5.34
C ILE A 367 6.07 17.39 -4.56
N LEU A 368 5.78 16.82 -3.40
CA LEU A 368 6.74 16.11 -2.55
C LEU A 368 6.55 14.59 -2.73
N HIS A 369 7.58 13.90 -3.23
CA HIS A 369 7.66 12.46 -3.29
C HIS A 369 8.32 11.92 -2.02
N LEU A 370 7.56 11.31 -1.14
CA LEU A 370 8.04 10.82 0.16
C LEU A 370 8.61 9.42 0.03
N ARG A 371 9.93 9.27 0.05
CA ARG A 371 10.61 7.97 -0.09
C ARG A 371 10.76 7.28 1.27
N TYR A 372 9.70 6.56 1.69
CA TYR A 372 9.68 5.83 2.97
C TYR A 372 10.82 4.81 3.08
N GLY A 373 11.15 4.12 1.97
CA GLY A 373 12.28 3.20 1.94
C GLY A 373 13.62 3.88 2.24
N ALA A 374 13.83 5.10 1.74
CA ALA A 374 15.01 5.90 2.06
C ALA A 374 15.00 6.32 3.54
N ALA A 375 13.90 6.90 4.02
CA ALA A 375 13.76 7.29 5.42
C ALA A 375 14.05 6.14 6.40
N ASN A 376 13.62 4.93 6.07
CA ASN A 376 13.80 3.75 6.90
C ASN A 376 15.25 3.25 6.99
N VAL A 377 16.12 3.72 6.12
CA VAL A 377 17.56 3.42 6.12
C VAL A 377 18.42 4.68 6.31
N ASP A 378 17.86 5.74 6.86
CA ASP A 378 18.60 6.95 7.20
C ASP A 378 19.53 6.70 8.39
N GLU A 379 20.84 6.83 8.16
CA GLU A 379 21.90 6.59 9.16
C GLU A 379 21.85 7.57 10.34
N GLU A 380 21.23 8.75 10.17
CA GLU A 380 21.03 9.72 11.25
C GLU A 380 19.98 9.27 12.27
N VAL A 381 19.14 8.30 11.89
CA VAL A 381 18.03 7.80 12.71
C VAL A 381 18.21 6.34 13.11
N PHE A 382 18.76 5.53 12.23
CA PHE A 382 18.93 4.09 12.41
C PHE A 382 20.41 3.71 12.30
N GLU A 383 21.02 3.34 13.40
CA GLU A 383 22.39 2.80 13.42
C GLU A 383 22.47 1.51 12.61
N CYS A 384 23.50 1.32 11.77
CA CYS A 384 23.64 0.18 10.87
C CYS A 384 22.34 -0.13 10.10
N PRO A 385 21.79 0.83 9.30
CA PRO A 385 20.40 0.82 8.83
C PRO A 385 20.07 -0.33 7.87
N HIS A 386 21.06 -0.95 7.24
CA HIS A 386 20.87 -2.07 6.31
C HIS A 386 20.93 -3.45 6.98
N GLN A 387 21.16 -3.51 8.30
CA GLN A 387 21.20 -4.75 9.05
C GLN A 387 19.85 -4.99 9.78
N ILE A 388 19.48 -6.26 9.88
CA ILE A 388 18.39 -6.70 10.75
C ILE A 388 18.94 -6.77 12.17
N ASP A 389 18.42 -5.95 13.05
CA ASP A 389 18.79 -5.87 14.46
C ASP A 389 17.57 -6.16 15.33
N LEU A 390 17.48 -7.38 15.85
CA LEU A 390 16.34 -7.84 16.65
C LEU A 390 16.26 -7.17 18.03
N ASP A 391 17.31 -6.51 18.47
CA ASP A 391 17.40 -5.79 19.75
C ASP A 391 17.31 -4.27 19.56
N ARG A 392 16.98 -3.81 18.35
CA ARG A 392 16.84 -2.38 18.03
C ARG A 392 15.82 -1.71 18.92
N LYS A 393 16.20 -0.57 19.49
CA LYS A 393 15.27 0.28 20.24
C LYS A 393 14.26 0.95 19.30
N ALA A 394 13.01 1.09 19.77
CA ALA A 394 11.94 1.73 19.00
C ALA A 394 11.69 1.10 17.62
N LEU A 395 11.57 -0.23 17.58
CA LEU A 395 11.33 -1.03 16.38
C LEU A 395 10.25 -0.47 15.45
N THR A 396 9.16 0.07 15.99
CA THR A 396 8.02 0.60 15.23
C THR A 396 8.20 2.05 14.74
N ARG A 397 9.40 2.63 14.90
CA ARG A 397 9.69 4.01 14.48
C ARG A 397 9.70 4.16 12.95
N HIS A 398 9.92 3.09 12.20
CA HIS A 398 9.98 3.13 10.74
C HIS A 398 8.70 3.71 10.10
N LEU A 399 8.83 4.27 8.90
CA LEU A 399 7.74 4.94 8.18
C LEU A 399 6.96 4.03 7.22
N THR A 400 7.17 2.73 7.22
CA THR A 400 6.52 1.77 6.32
C THR A 400 4.99 1.87 6.38
N PHE A 401 4.42 2.10 7.56
CA PHE A 401 2.99 2.34 7.75
C PHE A 401 2.63 3.82 7.84
N SER A 402 3.54 4.74 7.47
CA SER A 402 3.41 6.18 7.71
C SER A 402 3.30 6.51 9.21
N GLN A 403 3.05 7.76 9.55
CA GLN A 403 2.87 8.25 10.93
C GLN A 403 1.71 9.25 11.01
N GLY A 404 1.35 9.64 12.24
CA GLY A 404 0.27 10.59 12.51
C GLY A 404 -1.11 9.98 12.27
N HIS A 405 -2.09 10.84 12.04
CA HIS A 405 -3.49 10.41 11.86
C HIS A 405 -3.71 9.60 10.58
N ARG A 406 -2.84 9.73 9.57
CA ARG A 406 -2.87 8.95 8.32
C ARG A 406 -2.05 7.65 8.36
N THR A 407 -1.64 7.20 9.54
CA THR A 407 -1.04 5.86 9.70
C THR A 407 -1.93 4.80 9.06
N CYS A 408 -1.32 3.84 8.38
CA CYS A 408 -2.01 2.76 7.69
C CYS A 408 -3.07 2.10 8.58
N PRO A 409 -4.33 2.02 8.18
CA PRO A 409 -5.37 1.37 8.98
C PRO A 409 -5.13 -0.14 9.13
N GLY A 410 -4.57 -0.79 8.10
CA GLY A 410 -4.29 -2.23 8.06
C GLY A 410 -2.99 -2.66 8.77
N ASN A 411 -2.33 -1.76 9.49
CA ASN A 411 -1.05 -2.08 10.14
C ASN A 411 -1.14 -3.20 11.19
N GLY A 412 -2.29 -3.37 11.83
CA GLY A 412 -2.55 -4.43 12.81
C GLY A 412 -2.65 -5.80 12.15
N ILE A 413 -3.55 -5.93 11.17
CA ILE A 413 -3.78 -7.21 10.47
C ILE A 413 -2.55 -7.66 9.69
N SER A 414 -1.86 -6.73 9.02
CA SER A 414 -0.63 -7.05 8.29
C SER A 414 0.46 -7.63 9.20
N ARG A 415 0.67 -7.05 10.38
CA ARG A 415 1.61 -7.59 11.37
C ARG A 415 1.18 -8.95 11.90
N LEU A 416 -0.10 -9.12 12.16
CA LEU A 416 -0.66 -10.38 12.65
C LEU A 416 -0.45 -11.51 11.62
N GLU A 417 -0.75 -11.26 10.35
CA GLU A 417 -0.51 -12.23 9.27
C GLU A 417 0.97 -12.64 9.19
N GLN A 418 1.88 -11.68 9.25
CA GLN A 418 3.32 -11.93 9.18
C GLN A 418 3.83 -12.73 10.39
N VAL A 419 3.38 -12.39 11.60
CA VAL A 419 3.76 -13.11 12.82
C VAL A 419 3.24 -14.55 12.80
N ILE A 420 1.98 -14.76 12.41
CA ILE A 420 1.39 -16.10 12.28
C ILE A 420 2.13 -16.91 11.22
N THR A 421 2.39 -16.32 10.06
CA THR A 421 3.14 -16.95 8.96
C THR A 421 4.45 -17.53 9.46
N TRP A 422 5.28 -16.71 10.11
CA TRP A 422 6.61 -17.18 10.52
C TRP A 422 6.55 -18.17 11.68
N ASN A 423 5.61 -18.04 12.61
CA ASN A 423 5.41 -19.08 13.63
C ASN A 423 5.11 -20.43 13.00
N LEU A 424 4.14 -20.50 12.08
CA LEU A 424 3.73 -21.74 11.42
C LEU A 424 4.84 -22.32 10.52
N ILE A 425 5.53 -21.48 9.76
CA ILE A 425 6.65 -21.93 8.93
C ILE A 425 7.77 -22.51 9.80
N PHE A 426 8.14 -21.84 10.87
CA PHE A 426 9.17 -22.35 11.77
C PHE A 426 8.75 -23.64 12.51
N ASP A 427 7.46 -23.89 12.74
CA ASP A 427 6.97 -25.15 13.33
C ASP A 427 7.07 -26.33 12.36
N ARG A 428 6.98 -26.06 11.05
CA ARG A 428 6.78 -27.11 10.03
C ARG A 428 7.96 -27.25 9.07
N VAL A 429 8.84 -26.26 8.99
CA VAL A 429 9.97 -26.19 8.08
C VAL A 429 11.27 -26.12 8.87
N LYS A 430 12.21 -26.99 8.56
CA LYS A 430 13.51 -27.08 9.19
C LYS A 430 14.47 -26.02 8.68
N GLU A 431 14.48 -25.79 7.38
CA GLU A 431 15.34 -24.81 6.70
C GLU A 431 14.74 -24.38 5.36
N ILE A 432 15.09 -23.19 4.91
CA ILE A 432 14.72 -22.65 3.59
C ILE A 432 15.98 -22.14 2.88
N SER A 433 15.99 -22.22 1.55
CA SER A 433 17.05 -21.64 0.72
C SER A 433 16.55 -21.32 -0.68
N PHE A 434 17.31 -20.50 -1.41
CA PHE A 434 17.00 -20.26 -2.83
C PHE A 434 17.27 -21.53 -3.66
N THR A 435 16.50 -21.70 -4.72
CA THR A 435 16.84 -22.66 -5.78
C THR A 435 17.84 -22.03 -6.75
N PRO A 436 18.57 -22.82 -7.56
CA PRO A 436 19.42 -22.27 -8.63
C PRO A 436 18.66 -21.43 -9.66
N GLU A 437 17.36 -21.68 -9.82
CA GLU A 437 16.46 -21.01 -10.77
C GLU A 437 15.80 -19.76 -10.21
N THR A 438 15.99 -19.43 -8.91
CA THR A 438 15.37 -18.27 -8.27
C THR A 438 15.78 -16.98 -8.98
N LYS A 439 14.79 -16.25 -9.46
CA LYS A 439 14.96 -14.93 -10.06
C LYS A 439 14.61 -13.85 -9.05
N PHE A 440 15.33 -12.74 -9.12
CA PHE A 440 15.11 -11.57 -8.24
C PHE A 440 14.48 -10.41 -9.02
N GLU A 441 13.42 -10.72 -9.77
CA GLU A 441 12.64 -9.73 -10.49
C GLU A 441 11.57 -9.13 -9.58
N HIS A 442 11.38 -7.83 -9.67
CA HIS A 442 10.42 -7.09 -8.85
C HIS A 442 9.23 -6.64 -9.69
N GLN A 443 8.09 -6.50 -9.02
CA GLN A 443 6.92 -5.85 -9.58
C GLN A 443 7.29 -4.45 -10.07
N PRO A 444 6.90 -4.05 -11.28
CA PRO A 444 7.14 -2.68 -11.76
C PRO A 444 6.47 -1.62 -10.87
N GLY A 445 6.94 -0.37 -10.97
CA GLY A 445 6.38 0.77 -10.27
C GLY A 445 7.03 1.04 -8.91
N ILE A 446 6.27 1.54 -7.97
CA ILE A 446 6.73 2.08 -6.68
C ILE A 446 6.73 1.07 -5.54
N MET A 447 6.36 -0.17 -5.80
CA MET A 447 6.29 -1.26 -4.83
C MET A 447 7.58 -2.09 -4.84
N LEU A 448 7.97 -2.60 -3.68
CA LEU A 448 9.07 -3.55 -3.54
C LEU A 448 8.49 -4.92 -3.24
N GLY A 449 8.47 -5.79 -4.23
CA GLY A 449 7.99 -7.15 -4.06
C GLY A 449 8.44 -8.03 -5.23
N ALA A 450 8.82 -9.25 -4.92
CA ALA A 450 9.23 -10.21 -5.93
C ALA A 450 8.04 -10.69 -6.76
N LEU A 451 8.27 -10.92 -8.07
CA LEU A 451 7.29 -11.52 -8.98
C LEU A 451 7.17 -13.03 -8.78
N GLU A 452 8.30 -13.70 -8.62
CA GLU A 452 8.45 -15.14 -8.39
C GLU A 452 9.49 -15.39 -7.31
N LEU A 453 9.30 -16.42 -6.51
CA LEU A 453 10.25 -16.83 -5.47
C LEU A 453 10.27 -18.34 -5.31
N MET A 454 11.08 -19.02 -6.12
CA MET A 454 11.30 -20.47 -5.97
C MET A 454 12.22 -20.74 -4.80
N LEU A 455 11.73 -21.53 -3.84
CA LEU A 455 12.47 -21.90 -2.64
C LEU A 455 12.59 -23.42 -2.51
N ASN A 456 13.76 -23.90 -2.09
CA ASN A 456 13.91 -25.19 -1.48
C ASN A 456 13.57 -25.09 0.00
N PHE A 457 12.98 -26.13 0.54
CA PHE A 457 12.80 -26.26 1.98
C PHE A 457 12.89 -27.74 2.37
N SER A 458 13.21 -27.98 3.63
CA SER A 458 13.10 -29.30 4.23
C SER A 458 12.04 -29.26 5.32
N LYS A 459 11.18 -30.30 5.33
CA LYS A 459 10.16 -30.47 6.36
C LYS A 459 10.79 -30.79 7.71
N GLU A 460 10.17 -30.34 8.78
CA GLU A 460 10.46 -30.81 10.14
C GLU A 460 10.05 -32.28 10.27
N ASP A 461 10.82 -33.09 11.02
CA ASP A 461 10.58 -34.54 11.22
C ASP A 461 9.29 -34.80 12.02
#